data_9f82fb4ed1ec233020baf9258ebf92d6
#
_entry.id   9f82fb4ed1ec233020baf9258ebf92d6
#
_cell.length_a   1.000
_cell.length_b   1.000
_cell.length_c   1.000
_cell.angle_alpha   90.00
_cell.angle_beta   90.00
_cell.angle_gamma   90.00
#
_symmetry.space_group_name_H-M   'P 1'
#
loop_
_entity.id
_entity.type
_entity.pdbx_description
1 polymer ?
#
loop_
_entity_poly.entity_id
_entity_poly.type
_entity_poly.pdbx_seq_one_letter_code
_entity_poly.pdbx_strand_id
1 'polypeptide(L)'
;MKFLRIKIFIVSFVFSFLIGCSNSNMENVISEDISFGLLEYFNGETTAWGLVVDRFGNLQRTFKVKLTGKTNDKQLLLKEYFTYNDGEEEYREWVIRETEPGYYEGKSKDTIGVAEGKKFGNTMRMVYDTIISIGETDIRVSFDDRFVKADKNVLINRAEVLKWGIKIADVTIFFSK
;
A
#
# COMPACT_ATOMS: atom_id res chain seq x y z
N MET A 1 23.08 -40.82 -32.67
CA MET A 1 21.71 -40.20 -32.65
C MET A 1 20.93 -40.29 -31.33
N LYS A 2 21.48 -40.72 -30.20
CA LYS A 2 20.78 -40.82 -28.90
C LYS A 2 21.00 -39.66 -27.94
N PHE A 3 22.00 -38.84 -28.16
CA PHE A 3 22.32 -37.69 -27.25
C PHE A 3 21.53 -36.41 -27.51
N LEU A 4 20.88 -36.27 -28.66
CA LEU A 4 20.12 -35.03 -29.00
C LEU A 4 18.72 -34.99 -28.35
N ARG A 5 18.13 -36.14 -28.05
CA ARG A 5 16.79 -36.23 -27.47
C ARG A 5 16.74 -35.90 -25.97
N ILE A 6 17.84 -36.08 -25.24
CA ILE A 6 17.90 -35.82 -23.78
C ILE A 6 17.99 -34.30 -23.49
N LYS A 7 18.66 -33.53 -24.35
CA LYS A 7 18.80 -32.07 -24.16
C LYS A 7 17.47 -31.30 -24.36
N ILE A 8 16.58 -31.78 -25.22
CA ILE A 8 15.29 -31.15 -25.48
C ILE A 8 14.32 -31.36 -24.29
N PHE A 9 14.42 -32.49 -23.58
CA PHE A 9 13.56 -32.77 -22.41
C PHE A 9 13.92 -31.94 -21.19
N ILE A 10 15.19 -31.60 -20.98
CA ILE A 10 15.66 -30.78 -19.83
C ILE A 10 15.27 -29.31 -20.03
N VAL A 11 15.31 -28.80 -21.25
CA VAL A 11 14.89 -27.40 -21.54
C VAL A 11 13.37 -27.21 -21.39
N SER A 12 12.57 -28.23 -21.73
CA SER A 12 11.12 -28.19 -21.57
C SER A 12 10.66 -28.24 -20.10
N PHE A 13 11.43 -28.88 -19.21
CA PHE A 13 11.07 -29.01 -17.79
C PHE A 13 11.36 -27.75 -16.98
N VAL A 14 12.35 -26.94 -17.37
CA VAL A 14 12.68 -25.67 -16.67
C VAL A 14 11.65 -24.55 -16.95
N PHE A 15 10.92 -24.63 -18.08
CA PHE A 15 9.95 -23.59 -18.45
C PHE A 15 8.57 -23.73 -17.78
N SER A 16 8.29 -24.85 -17.12
CA SER A 16 6.98 -25.13 -16.48
C SER A 16 6.83 -24.61 -15.05
N PHE A 17 7.84 -23.94 -14.47
CA PHE A 17 7.79 -23.45 -13.07
C PHE A 17 7.51 -21.96 -12.91
N LEU A 18 7.16 -21.23 -13.99
CA LEU A 18 6.93 -19.78 -13.94
C LEU A 18 5.45 -19.36 -13.97
N ILE A 19 4.50 -20.27 -13.68
CA ILE A 19 3.08 -19.90 -13.58
C ILE A 19 2.64 -20.07 -12.14
N GLY A 20 2.78 -19.00 -11.35
CA GLY A 20 2.34 -19.01 -9.96
C GLY A 20 2.40 -17.66 -9.27
N CYS A 21 1.95 -16.57 -9.93
CA CYS A 21 1.55 -15.37 -9.22
C CYS A 21 0.03 -15.30 -9.25
N SER A 22 -0.59 -15.80 -8.19
CA SER A 22 -2.00 -15.62 -7.92
C SER A 22 -2.26 -14.13 -7.70
N ASN A 23 -2.97 -13.49 -8.63
CA ASN A 23 -3.65 -12.23 -8.34
C ASN A 23 -4.69 -12.52 -7.25
N SER A 24 -4.41 -12.12 -6.03
CA SER A 24 -5.39 -12.15 -4.96
C SER A 24 -6.49 -11.13 -5.28
N ASN A 25 -7.62 -11.60 -5.78
CA ASN A 25 -8.79 -10.76 -6.04
C ASN A 25 -9.35 -10.28 -4.70
N MET A 26 -9.17 -8.99 -4.40
CA MET A 26 -9.79 -8.32 -3.23
C MET A 26 -11.33 -8.31 -3.33
N GLU A 27 -11.89 -8.51 -4.53
CA GLU A 27 -13.33 -8.56 -4.78
C GLU A 27 -14.06 -9.69 -4.02
N ASN A 28 -13.33 -10.71 -3.55
CA ASN A 28 -13.90 -11.86 -2.83
C ASN A 28 -13.99 -11.68 -1.31
N VAL A 29 -13.55 -10.54 -0.75
CA VAL A 29 -13.53 -10.27 0.71
C VAL A 29 -14.40 -9.05 1.01
N ILE A 30 -15.67 -9.09 0.61
CA ILE A 30 -16.61 -8.00 0.86
C ILE A 30 -17.42 -8.35 2.10
N SER A 31 -17.39 -7.48 3.13
CA SER A 31 -18.38 -7.47 4.20
C SER A 31 -19.53 -6.54 3.80
N GLU A 32 -20.76 -7.05 3.77
CA GLU A 32 -21.95 -6.25 3.45
C GLU A 32 -22.31 -5.26 4.56
N ASP A 33 -21.90 -5.52 5.81
CA ASP A 33 -22.30 -4.76 6.98
C ASP A 33 -21.42 -3.51 7.23
N ILE A 34 -20.24 -3.42 6.63
CA ILE A 34 -19.29 -2.33 6.85
C ILE A 34 -18.94 -1.66 5.54
N SER A 35 -19.41 -0.42 5.36
CA SER A 35 -19.01 0.41 4.22
C SER A 35 -17.73 1.20 4.55
N PHE A 36 -16.80 1.30 3.58
CA PHE A 36 -15.61 2.13 3.69
C PHE A 36 -15.72 3.37 2.80
N GLY A 37 -15.69 4.54 3.42
CA GLY A 37 -15.51 5.83 2.75
C GLY A 37 -14.15 6.42 3.16
N LEU A 38 -13.20 6.53 2.23
CA LEU A 38 -11.86 7.03 2.53
C LEU A 38 -11.90 8.45 3.11
N LEU A 39 -12.62 9.35 2.45
CA LEU A 39 -12.74 10.74 2.86
C LEU A 39 -13.45 10.88 4.22
N GLU A 40 -14.48 10.09 4.44
CA GLU A 40 -15.22 10.06 5.68
C GLU A 40 -14.38 9.52 6.84
N TYR A 41 -13.69 8.40 6.61
CA TYR A 41 -12.86 7.77 7.64
C TYR A 41 -11.74 8.69 8.11
N PHE A 42 -11.02 9.34 7.21
CA PHE A 42 -9.90 10.21 7.58
C PHE A 42 -10.30 11.66 7.91
N ASN A 43 -11.57 12.02 7.84
CA ASN A 43 -12.00 13.34 8.29
C ASN A 43 -11.91 13.48 9.83
N GLY A 44 -11.15 14.46 10.32
CA GLY A 44 -10.83 14.66 11.74
C GLY A 44 -9.52 14.01 12.14
N GLU A 45 -9.41 13.59 13.41
CA GLU A 45 -8.19 13.01 13.97
C GLU A 45 -8.21 11.48 13.88
N THR A 46 -7.05 10.90 13.60
CA THR A 46 -6.83 9.45 13.57
C THR A 46 -5.42 9.18 14.11
N THR A 47 -5.25 8.10 14.85
CA THR A 47 -3.93 7.62 15.26
C THR A 47 -3.62 6.31 14.55
N ALA A 48 -2.36 6.11 14.16
CA ALA A 48 -1.93 4.87 13.55
C ALA A 48 -0.61 4.36 14.14
N TRP A 49 -0.42 3.05 14.03
CA TRP A 49 0.81 2.35 14.38
C TRP A 49 1.17 1.45 13.23
N GLY A 50 2.44 1.44 12.85
CA GLY A 50 2.89 0.65 11.73
C GLY A 50 4.24 0.01 11.94
N LEU A 51 4.52 -0.94 11.07
CA LEU A 51 5.79 -1.64 11.00
C LEU A 51 6.19 -1.90 9.54
N VAL A 52 7.49 -1.94 9.32
CA VAL A 52 8.11 -2.26 8.02
C VAL A 52 8.88 -3.56 8.19
N VAL A 53 8.59 -4.52 7.32
CA VAL A 53 9.25 -5.83 7.29
C VAL A 53 9.89 -6.01 5.91
N ASP A 54 11.15 -6.40 5.85
CA ASP A 54 11.81 -6.68 4.59
C ASP A 54 11.28 -7.96 3.92
N ARG A 55 11.68 -8.21 2.68
CA ARG A 55 11.25 -9.39 1.92
C ARG A 55 11.68 -10.73 2.53
N PHE A 56 12.58 -10.73 3.50
CA PHE A 56 13.08 -11.92 4.20
C PHE A 56 12.36 -12.14 5.55
N GLY A 57 11.42 -11.24 5.92
CA GLY A 57 10.66 -11.30 7.16
C GLY A 57 11.30 -10.60 8.35
N ASN A 58 12.40 -9.85 8.15
CA ASN A 58 13.05 -9.11 9.24
C ASN A 58 12.34 -7.78 9.50
N LEU A 59 12.00 -7.51 10.76
CA LEU A 59 11.48 -6.21 11.18
C LEU A 59 12.58 -5.15 11.02
N GLN A 60 12.32 -4.14 10.19
CA GLN A 60 13.25 -3.06 9.90
C GLN A 60 12.96 -1.83 10.76
N ARG A 61 11.68 -1.45 10.91
CA ARG A 61 11.30 -0.21 11.57
C ARG A 61 9.87 -0.29 12.10
N THR A 62 9.58 0.39 13.20
CA THR A 62 8.23 0.65 13.67
C THR A 62 7.98 2.14 13.78
N PHE A 63 6.71 2.55 13.70
CA PHE A 63 6.35 3.96 13.76
C PHE A 63 4.95 4.17 14.32
N LYS A 64 4.73 5.38 14.83
CA LYS A 64 3.42 5.92 15.19
C LYS A 64 3.13 7.11 14.29
N VAL A 65 1.86 7.28 13.90
CA VAL A 65 1.41 8.42 13.08
C VAL A 65 0.26 9.11 13.77
N LYS A 66 0.31 10.44 13.83
CA LYS A 66 -0.84 11.28 14.13
C LYS A 66 -1.34 11.85 12.81
N LEU A 67 -2.61 11.61 12.51
CA LEU A 67 -3.23 12.06 11.28
C LEU A 67 -4.32 13.08 11.60
N THR A 68 -4.37 14.13 10.78
CA THR A 68 -5.46 15.12 10.81
C THR A 68 -5.96 15.32 9.38
N GLY A 69 -7.20 14.93 9.14
CA GLY A 69 -7.87 15.06 7.85
C GLY A 69 -8.92 16.18 7.85
N LYS A 70 -9.00 16.89 6.75
CA LYS A 70 -10.07 17.87 6.50
C LYS A 70 -10.68 17.60 5.13
N THR A 71 -11.96 17.21 5.15
CA THR A 71 -12.72 16.93 3.94
C THR A 71 -13.53 18.17 3.53
N ASN A 72 -13.50 18.45 2.25
CA ASN A 72 -14.36 19.45 1.60
C ASN A 72 -14.88 18.86 0.29
N ASP A 73 -16.20 18.71 0.15
CA ASP A 73 -16.87 18.04 -0.96
C ASP A 73 -16.25 16.64 -1.23
N LYS A 74 -15.64 16.48 -2.40
CA LYS A 74 -15.00 15.24 -2.85
C LYS A 74 -13.47 15.20 -2.61
N GLN A 75 -12.95 16.09 -1.78
CA GLN A 75 -11.51 16.20 -1.54
C GLN A 75 -11.19 16.08 -0.06
N LEU A 76 -10.12 15.35 0.26
CA LEU A 76 -9.51 15.23 1.58
C LEU A 76 -8.10 15.83 1.53
N LEU A 77 -7.82 16.76 2.46
CA LEU A 77 -6.46 17.13 2.83
C LEU A 77 -6.09 16.34 4.08
N LEU A 78 -5.11 15.44 3.97
CA LEU A 78 -4.66 14.57 5.05
C LEU A 78 -3.22 14.93 5.42
N LYS A 79 -3.00 15.29 6.69
CA LYS A 79 -1.68 15.58 7.26
C LYS A 79 -1.28 14.44 8.15
N GLU A 80 -0.05 13.96 7.99
CA GLU A 80 0.51 12.80 8.68
C GLU A 80 1.82 13.21 9.37
N TYR A 81 1.90 12.98 10.67
CA TYR A 81 3.09 13.22 11.50
C TYR A 81 3.58 11.87 12.02
N PHE A 82 4.67 11.40 11.45
CA PHE A 82 5.32 10.14 11.80
C PHE A 82 6.34 10.37 12.92
N THR A 83 6.40 9.43 13.85
CA THR A 83 7.46 9.29 14.83
C THR A 83 7.94 7.85 14.78
N TYR A 84 9.20 7.64 14.41
CA TYR A 84 9.81 6.33 14.25
C TYR A 84 10.49 5.87 15.54
N ASN A 85 10.73 4.56 15.66
CA ASN A 85 11.38 3.96 16.86
C ASN A 85 12.83 4.39 17.07
N ASP A 86 13.51 4.91 16.05
CA ASP A 86 14.86 5.47 16.09
C ASP A 86 14.89 6.97 16.45
N GLY A 87 13.71 7.59 16.66
CA GLY A 87 13.54 9.00 17.00
C GLY A 87 13.46 9.93 15.80
N GLU A 88 13.53 9.42 14.57
CA GLU A 88 13.29 10.23 13.39
C GLU A 88 11.82 10.66 13.33
N GLU A 89 11.58 11.86 12.82
CA GLU A 89 10.24 12.40 12.57
C GLU A 89 10.09 12.74 11.10
N GLU A 90 8.89 12.48 10.53
CA GLU A 90 8.55 12.80 9.14
C GLU A 90 7.18 13.47 9.11
N TYR A 91 7.03 14.45 8.23
CA TYR A 91 5.74 15.05 7.90
C TYR A 91 5.40 14.77 6.45
N ARG A 92 4.16 14.33 6.23
CA ARG A 92 3.62 14.10 4.89
C ARG A 92 2.23 14.72 4.80
N GLU A 93 1.92 15.24 3.62
CA GLU A 93 0.60 15.78 3.30
C GLU A 93 0.09 15.15 2.02
N TRP A 94 -1.14 14.67 2.05
CA TRP A 94 -1.86 14.15 0.90
C TRP A 94 -3.04 15.04 0.56
N VAL A 95 -3.22 15.28 -0.73
CA VAL A 95 -4.48 15.75 -1.31
C VAL A 95 -5.10 14.58 -2.06
N ILE A 96 -6.24 14.09 -1.57
CA ILE A 96 -6.93 12.94 -2.15
C ILE A 96 -8.31 13.41 -2.62
N ARG A 97 -8.68 13.03 -3.84
CA ARG A 97 -9.96 13.37 -4.44
C ARG A 97 -10.70 12.13 -4.89
N GLU A 98 -12.01 12.07 -4.63
CA GLU A 98 -12.89 11.09 -5.27
C GLU A 98 -13.30 11.65 -6.65
N THR A 99 -12.83 11.01 -7.72
CA THR A 99 -13.07 11.42 -9.12
C THR A 99 -14.41 10.91 -9.63
N GLU A 100 -14.70 9.65 -9.34
CA GLU A 100 -15.96 8.96 -9.59
C GLU A 100 -16.33 8.13 -8.36
N PRO A 101 -17.58 7.70 -8.18
CA PRO A 101 -17.96 6.87 -7.04
C PRO A 101 -17.04 5.66 -6.85
N GLY A 102 -16.27 5.64 -5.75
CA GLY A 102 -15.32 4.59 -5.42
C GLY A 102 -13.98 4.65 -6.15
N TYR A 103 -13.71 5.68 -6.96
CA TYR A 103 -12.40 5.91 -7.57
C TYR A 103 -11.76 7.16 -6.98
N TYR A 104 -10.47 7.05 -6.67
CA TYR A 104 -9.72 8.09 -5.97
C TYR A 104 -8.42 8.39 -6.68
N GLU A 105 -8.05 9.66 -6.68
CA GLU A 105 -6.74 10.15 -7.05
C GLU A 105 -6.09 10.83 -5.85
N GLY A 106 -4.81 10.54 -5.59
CA GLY A 106 -4.06 11.12 -4.49
C GLY A 106 -2.73 11.69 -4.96
N LYS A 107 -2.26 12.73 -4.27
CA LYS A 107 -0.96 13.32 -4.51
C LYS A 107 -0.34 13.79 -3.20
N SER A 108 0.95 13.51 -3.02
CA SER A 108 1.82 14.09 -1.99
C SER A 108 3.04 14.71 -2.65
N LYS A 109 3.89 15.37 -1.85
CA LYS A 109 5.11 16.01 -2.36
C LYS A 109 6.02 15.03 -3.12
N ASP A 110 6.16 13.81 -2.61
CA ASP A 110 7.12 12.82 -3.11
C ASP A 110 6.50 11.81 -4.08
N THR A 111 5.18 11.92 -4.35
CA THR A 111 4.47 11.06 -5.30
C THR A 111 4.89 11.41 -6.74
N ILE A 112 5.26 10.39 -7.51
CA ILE A 112 5.56 10.51 -8.94
C ILE A 112 4.27 10.27 -9.72
N GLY A 113 3.79 11.31 -10.40
CA GLY A 113 2.48 11.25 -11.07
C GLY A 113 1.33 11.40 -10.10
N VAL A 114 0.40 10.43 -10.10
CA VAL A 114 -0.82 10.39 -9.29
C VAL A 114 -0.95 9.01 -8.65
N ALA A 115 -1.37 8.96 -7.40
CA ALA A 115 -1.80 7.72 -6.76
C ALA A 115 -3.23 7.39 -7.20
N GLU A 116 -3.47 6.17 -7.65
CA GLU A 116 -4.78 5.71 -8.12
C GLU A 116 -5.38 4.73 -7.12
N GLY A 117 -6.60 5.03 -6.68
CA GLY A 117 -7.33 4.23 -5.69
C GLY A 117 -8.66 3.71 -6.23
N LYS A 118 -9.02 2.46 -5.88
CA LYS A 118 -10.32 1.87 -6.18
C LYS A 118 -10.88 1.16 -4.96
N LYS A 119 -12.13 1.48 -4.64
CA LYS A 119 -12.88 0.91 -3.52
C LYS A 119 -13.66 -0.31 -3.95
N PHE A 120 -13.75 -1.31 -3.06
CA PHE A 120 -14.55 -2.52 -3.19
C PHE A 120 -15.20 -2.84 -1.84
N GLY A 121 -16.47 -2.45 -1.64
CA GLY A 121 -17.17 -2.67 -0.37
C GLY A 121 -16.44 -2.02 0.81
N ASN A 122 -15.99 -2.83 1.78
CA ASN A 122 -15.19 -2.39 2.94
C ASN A 122 -13.69 -2.37 2.69
N THR A 123 -13.24 -2.62 1.46
CA THR A 123 -11.82 -2.65 1.08
C THR A 123 -11.51 -1.57 0.05
N MET A 124 -10.23 -1.23 -0.08
CA MET A 124 -9.72 -0.32 -1.11
C MET A 124 -8.30 -0.73 -1.47
N ARG A 125 -7.96 -0.63 -2.74
CA ARG A 125 -6.58 -0.71 -3.22
C ARG A 125 -6.15 0.66 -3.72
N MET A 126 -4.91 1.08 -3.39
CA MET A 126 -4.28 2.29 -3.92
C MET A 126 -2.88 1.95 -4.39
N VAL A 127 -2.51 2.39 -5.58
CA VAL A 127 -1.18 2.18 -6.16
C VAL A 127 -0.55 3.50 -6.54
N TYR A 128 0.75 3.65 -6.26
CA TYR A 128 1.49 4.85 -6.61
C TYR A 128 2.99 4.60 -6.61
N ASP A 129 3.70 5.44 -7.37
CA ASP A 129 5.15 5.55 -7.33
C ASP A 129 5.55 6.72 -6.44
N THR A 130 6.60 6.56 -5.69
CA THR A 130 7.13 7.62 -4.82
C THR A 130 8.64 7.52 -4.68
N ILE A 131 9.25 8.59 -4.19
CA ILE A 131 10.64 8.61 -3.78
C ILE A 131 10.69 8.44 -2.27
N ILE A 132 11.49 7.49 -1.79
CA ILE A 132 11.80 7.31 -0.37
C ILE A 132 13.31 7.50 -0.16
N SER A 133 13.69 8.12 0.96
CA SER A 133 15.09 8.27 1.35
C SER A 133 15.51 7.14 2.27
N ILE A 134 16.62 6.47 1.94
CA ILE A 134 17.26 5.45 2.78
C ILE A 134 18.68 5.94 3.06
N GLY A 135 18.91 6.44 4.25
CA GLY A 135 20.12 7.19 4.58
C GLY A 135 20.25 8.43 3.67
N GLU A 136 21.37 8.55 2.95
CA GLU A 136 21.62 9.66 2.01
C GLU A 136 21.16 9.37 0.57
N THR A 137 20.46 8.26 0.33
CA THR A 137 20.10 7.82 -1.03
C THR A 137 18.60 7.85 -1.23
N ASP A 138 18.18 8.60 -2.25
CA ASP A 138 16.80 8.61 -2.73
C ASP A 138 16.55 7.47 -3.71
N ILE A 139 15.53 6.69 -3.46
CA ILE A 139 15.13 5.58 -4.34
C ILE A 139 13.67 5.69 -4.75
N ARG A 140 13.42 5.44 -6.04
CA ARG A 140 12.06 5.28 -6.54
C ARG A 140 11.55 3.88 -6.22
N VAL A 141 10.35 3.83 -5.65
CA VAL A 141 9.62 2.60 -5.33
C VAL A 141 8.15 2.75 -5.73
N SER A 142 7.48 1.61 -5.90
CA SER A 142 6.04 1.55 -6.08
C SER A 142 5.40 0.96 -4.82
N PHE A 143 4.28 1.54 -4.40
CA PHE A 143 3.43 1.02 -3.33
C PHE A 143 2.15 0.40 -3.91
N ASP A 144 1.77 -0.76 -3.42
CA ASP A 144 0.47 -1.41 -3.65
C ASP A 144 -0.21 -1.58 -2.29
N ASP A 145 -0.98 -0.56 -1.92
CA ASP A 145 -1.70 -0.48 -0.65
C ASP A 145 -3.04 -1.20 -0.72
N ARG A 146 -3.33 -2.01 0.29
CA ARG A 146 -4.62 -2.68 0.48
C ARG A 146 -5.18 -2.31 1.84
N PHE A 147 -6.27 -1.56 1.81
CA PHE A 147 -7.00 -1.15 3.00
C PHE A 147 -8.19 -2.07 3.23
N VAL A 148 -8.43 -2.42 4.49
CA VAL A 148 -9.60 -3.16 4.95
C VAL A 148 -10.18 -2.44 6.15
N LYS A 149 -11.42 -1.94 6.05
CA LYS A 149 -12.16 -1.42 7.20
C LYS A 149 -12.71 -2.59 7.98
N ALA A 150 -12.05 -2.90 9.11
CA ALA A 150 -12.35 -4.05 9.95
C ALA A 150 -13.47 -3.77 10.95
N ASP A 151 -13.64 -2.50 11.37
CA ASP A 151 -14.67 -2.03 12.31
C ASP A 151 -15.00 -0.57 12.03
N LYS A 152 -15.99 -0.01 12.71
CA LYS A 152 -16.39 1.41 12.61
C LYS A 152 -15.19 2.36 12.75
N ASN A 153 -14.31 2.09 13.72
CA ASN A 153 -13.16 2.93 14.06
C ASN A 153 -11.81 2.32 13.64
N VAL A 154 -11.81 1.11 13.08
CA VAL A 154 -10.59 0.36 12.78
C VAL A 154 -10.41 0.19 11.28
N LEU A 155 -9.27 0.65 10.77
CA LEU A 155 -8.81 0.44 9.40
C LEU A 155 -7.43 -0.21 9.43
N ILE A 156 -7.24 -1.23 8.62
CA ILE A 156 -5.95 -1.91 8.46
C ILE A 156 -5.47 -1.67 7.04
N ASN A 157 -4.22 -1.26 6.90
CA ASN A 157 -3.54 -1.18 5.61
C ASN A 157 -2.38 -2.17 5.58
N ARG A 158 -2.23 -2.84 4.47
CA ARG A 158 -1.03 -3.58 4.12
C ARG A 158 -0.55 -3.13 2.74
N ALA A 159 0.66 -2.60 2.69
CA ALA A 159 1.32 -2.16 1.47
C ALA A 159 2.46 -3.10 1.09
N GLU A 160 2.52 -3.50 -0.17
CA GLU A 160 3.73 -4.08 -0.76
C GLU A 160 4.57 -2.95 -1.33
N VAL A 161 5.85 -2.92 -0.97
CA VAL A 161 6.84 -1.98 -1.52
C VAL A 161 7.65 -2.69 -2.57
N LEU A 162 7.61 -2.18 -3.81
CA LEU A 162 8.27 -2.81 -4.95
C LEU A 162 9.34 -1.86 -5.50
N LYS A 163 10.47 -2.44 -5.92
CA LYS A 163 11.50 -1.77 -6.71
C LYS A 163 11.71 -2.55 -7.99
N TRP A 164 11.50 -1.89 -9.14
CA TRP A 164 11.54 -2.54 -10.46
C TRP A 164 10.63 -3.77 -10.59
N GLY A 165 9.44 -3.72 -9.95
CA GLY A 165 8.47 -4.81 -9.94
C GLY A 165 8.79 -5.97 -8.97
N ILE A 166 9.90 -5.89 -8.23
CA ILE A 166 10.30 -6.90 -7.24
C ILE A 166 9.95 -6.39 -5.85
N LYS A 167 9.19 -7.18 -5.06
CA LYS A 167 8.87 -6.84 -3.68
C LYS A 167 10.14 -6.80 -2.83
N ILE A 168 10.36 -5.68 -2.14
CA ILE A 168 11.51 -5.45 -1.26
C ILE A 168 11.09 -5.35 0.21
N ALA A 169 9.84 -4.94 0.51
CA ALA A 169 9.32 -4.84 1.86
C ALA A 169 7.78 -4.94 1.87
N ASP A 170 7.25 -5.19 3.05
CA ASP A 170 5.84 -5.00 3.41
C ASP A 170 5.75 -3.93 4.50
N VAL A 171 4.74 -3.06 4.39
CA VAL A 171 4.35 -2.10 5.43
C VAL A 171 2.97 -2.49 5.92
N THR A 172 2.79 -2.63 7.22
CA THR A 172 1.47 -2.86 7.81
C THR A 172 1.14 -1.71 8.75
N ILE A 173 -0.05 -1.13 8.62
CA ILE A 173 -0.49 0.00 9.43
C ILE A 173 -1.87 -0.31 9.99
N PHE A 174 -2.02 -0.11 11.28
CA PHE A 174 -3.29 -0.17 12.00
C PHE A 174 -3.70 1.26 12.35
N PHE A 175 -4.88 1.68 11.88
CA PHE A 175 -5.46 2.98 12.18
C PHE A 175 -6.62 2.83 13.16
N SER A 176 -6.74 3.79 14.08
CA SER A 176 -7.84 3.89 15.04
C SER A 176 -8.33 5.33 15.15
N LYS A 177 -9.64 5.48 15.15
CA LYS A 177 -10.35 6.74 15.47
C LYS A 177 -10.70 6.80 16.93
#